data_dccab3d2647f2ad43b0437af4c78dc55
#
_entry.id   dccab3d2647f2ad43b0437af4c78dc55
#
_cell.length_a   1.000
_cell.length_b   1.000
_cell.length_c   1.000
_cell.angle_alpha   90.00
_cell.angle_beta   90.00
_cell.angle_gamma   90.00
#
_symmetry.space_group_name_H-M   'P 1'
#
loop_
_entity.id
_entity.type
_entity.pdbx_description
1 polymer ?
#
loop_
_entity_poly.entity_id
_entity_poly.type
_entity_poly.pdbx_seq_one_letter_code
_entity_poly.pdbx_strand_id
1 'polypeptide(L)'
;MKKYRSRSVKNIIEELKVLQKQGYKIVAFEDDSFLADKKQAIQLFQGIINEKIKMKFIATAVRVDSSDEKLFSLMKRAGVTHLQFGLESGNQEILDFYNKKTDLKKIRNAILLSNKMGFFTIGTFILGAPFETKKHFEKTINFAKSLPLDSVSFLPLKYITGSELWCNAVQEGKISEYEYIVYADSKRNLGFYTFEELISICNKGHREFYMRLSFIFKLLIKSLRNDDFGFLQSYITLFFSNIFGTFRFLGFVKKTAFYDS
;
A
#
# COMPACT_ATOMS: atom_id res chain seq x y z
N MET A 1 -13.30 -6.94 21.27
CA MET A 1 -13.34 -6.87 19.78
C MET A 1 -13.97 -5.55 19.35
N LYS A 2 -13.26 -4.68 18.61
CA LYS A 2 -13.89 -3.49 18.02
C LYS A 2 -14.88 -3.95 16.94
N LYS A 3 -16.14 -3.51 17.05
CA LYS A 3 -17.20 -3.86 16.09
C LYS A 3 -16.89 -3.19 14.73
N TYR A 4 -16.85 -3.96 13.64
CA TYR A 4 -16.74 -3.42 12.28
C TYR A 4 -17.91 -2.47 12.01
N ARG A 5 -17.61 -1.28 11.53
CA ARG A 5 -18.60 -0.25 11.17
C ARG A 5 -18.41 0.10 9.72
N SER A 6 -19.48 0.12 8.97
CA SER A 6 -19.48 0.53 7.57
C SER A 6 -20.62 1.50 7.30
N ARG A 7 -20.42 2.37 6.32
CA ARG A 7 -21.48 3.22 5.76
C ARG A 7 -22.38 2.38 4.87
N SER A 8 -23.65 2.76 4.73
CA SER A 8 -24.55 2.08 3.80
C SER A 8 -24.11 2.32 2.34
N VAL A 9 -24.29 1.31 1.49
CA VAL A 9 -24.00 1.41 0.05
C VAL A 9 -24.73 2.59 -0.58
N LYS A 10 -26.02 2.81 -0.21
CA LYS A 10 -26.81 3.95 -0.69
C LYS A 10 -26.12 5.28 -0.39
N ASN A 11 -25.64 5.48 0.84
CA ASN A 11 -24.99 6.71 1.25
C ASN A 11 -23.67 6.95 0.49
N ILE A 12 -22.89 5.89 0.24
CA ILE A 12 -21.64 5.99 -0.56
C ILE A 12 -21.98 6.34 -2.02
N ILE A 13 -22.98 5.72 -2.61
CA ILE A 13 -23.40 6.01 -3.99
C ILE A 13 -23.89 7.46 -4.15
N GLU A 14 -24.66 7.96 -3.19
CA GLU A 14 -25.11 9.36 -3.18
C GLU A 14 -23.94 10.33 -3.14
N GLU A 15 -22.94 10.07 -2.27
CA GLU A 15 -21.71 10.87 -2.21
C GLU A 15 -20.94 10.83 -3.54
N LEU A 16 -20.77 9.66 -4.14
CA LEU A 16 -20.07 9.51 -5.42
C LEU A 16 -20.79 10.30 -6.54
N LYS A 17 -22.13 10.34 -6.55
CA LYS A 17 -22.89 11.17 -7.49
C LYS A 17 -22.62 12.66 -7.30
N VAL A 18 -22.54 13.12 -6.04
CA VAL A 18 -22.21 14.52 -5.72
C VAL A 18 -20.81 14.85 -6.21
N LEU A 19 -19.80 14.00 -5.88
CA LEU A 19 -18.44 14.19 -6.33
C LEU A 19 -18.32 14.22 -7.86
N GLN A 20 -19.01 13.31 -8.55
CA GLN A 20 -19.04 13.30 -10.02
C GLN A 20 -19.65 14.60 -10.58
N LYS A 21 -20.74 15.10 -9.99
CA LYS A 21 -21.39 16.37 -10.39
C LYS A 21 -20.46 17.58 -10.16
N GLN A 22 -19.64 17.53 -9.12
CA GLN A 22 -18.62 18.55 -8.83
C GLN A 22 -17.39 18.46 -9.76
N GLY A 23 -17.33 17.44 -10.63
CA GLY A 23 -16.26 17.29 -11.62
C GLY A 23 -15.08 16.43 -11.20
N TYR A 24 -15.11 15.82 -10.02
CA TYR A 24 -14.06 14.88 -9.60
C TYR A 24 -14.00 13.68 -10.56
N LYS A 25 -12.78 13.28 -10.94
CA LYS A 25 -12.54 12.19 -11.89
C LYS A 25 -11.98 10.94 -11.23
N ILE A 26 -11.37 11.09 -10.06
CA ILE A 26 -10.70 10.00 -9.32
C ILE A 26 -11.13 10.08 -7.85
N VAL A 27 -11.45 8.94 -7.27
CA VAL A 27 -11.75 8.77 -5.83
C VAL A 27 -10.91 7.63 -5.26
N ALA A 28 -10.30 7.84 -4.11
CA ALA A 28 -9.65 6.78 -3.34
C ALA A 28 -10.54 6.33 -2.18
N PHE A 29 -10.70 5.01 -2.02
CA PHE A 29 -11.30 4.41 -0.84
C PHE A 29 -10.20 4.17 0.20
N GLU A 30 -10.16 5.03 1.23
CA GLU A 30 -9.09 5.08 2.26
C GLU A 30 -9.51 4.34 3.55
N ASP A 31 -10.17 3.20 3.41
CA ASP A 31 -10.63 2.39 4.54
C ASP A 31 -9.53 1.43 5.01
N ASP A 32 -9.40 1.23 6.32
CA ASP A 32 -8.41 0.30 6.92
C ASP A 32 -8.58 -1.16 6.43
N SER A 33 -9.77 -1.52 5.97
CA SER A 33 -10.09 -2.87 5.51
C SER A 33 -11.25 -2.85 4.51
N PHE A 34 -11.05 -2.18 3.39
CA PHE A 34 -12.09 -1.85 2.40
C PHE A 34 -12.90 -3.08 1.92
N LEU A 35 -12.28 -4.23 1.77
CA LEU A 35 -12.93 -5.45 1.30
C LEU A 35 -13.28 -6.44 2.44
N ALA A 36 -13.31 -5.99 3.71
CA ALA A 36 -13.60 -6.87 4.85
C ALA A 36 -15.00 -7.48 4.77
N ASP A 37 -16.00 -6.69 4.34
CA ASP A 37 -17.33 -7.19 4.00
C ASP A 37 -17.45 -7.36 2.46
N LYS A 38 -17.19 -8.59 2.01
CA LYS A 38 -17.26 -8.93 0.58
C LYS A 38 -18.67 -8.70 -0.01
N LYS A 39 -19.73 -8.92 0.76
CA LYS A 39 -21.12 -8.71 0.28
C LYS A 39 -21.36 -7.25 0.02
N GLN A 40 -20.98 -6.40 0.97
CA GLN A 40 -21.11 -4.96 0.83
C GLN A 40 -20.27 -4.41 -0.32
N ALA A 41 -19.03 -4.88 -0.47
CA ALA A 41 -18.15 -4.50 -1.59
C ALA A 41 -18.79 -4.85 -2.95
N ILE A 42 -19.36 -6.05 -3.09
CA ILE A 42 -20.08 -6.46 -4.30
C ILE A 42 -21.28 -5.52 -4.56
N GLN A 43 -22.10 -5.23 -3.55
CA GLN A 43 -23.25 -4.34 -3.68
C GLN A 43 -22.83 -2.92 -4.08
N LEU A 44 -21.72 -2.41 -3.51
CA LEU A 44 -21.18 -1.10 -3.85
C LEU A 44 -20.75 -1.03 -5.32
N PHE A 45 -19.96 -1.98 -5.80
CA PHE A 45 -19.49 -1.97 -7.19
C PHE A 45 -20.63 -2.23 -8.19
N GLN A 46 -21.61 -3.04 -7.85
CA GLN A 46 -22.83 -3.18 -8.64
C GLN A 46 -23.62 -1.86 -8.69
N GLY A 47 -23.75 -1.18 -7.55
CA GLY A 47 -24.38 0.13 -7.46
C GLY A 47 -23.68 1.18 -8.34
N ILE A 48 -22.34 1.24 -8.29
CA ILE A 48 -21.54 2.13 -9.15
C ILE A 48 -21.85 1.89 -10.63
N ILE A 49 -21.91 0.63 -11.05
CA ILE A 49 -22.19 0.24 -12.44
C ILE A 49 -23.63 0.60 -12.82
N ASN A 50 -24.61 0.24 -11.99
CA ASN A 50 -26.04 0.46 -12.26
C ASN A 50 -26.38 1.96 -12.36
N GLU A 51 -25.78 2.77 -11.51
CA GLU A 51 -25.95 4.23 -11.48
C GLU A 51 -25.07 4.95 -12.52
N LYS A 52 -24.32 4.18 -13.33
CA LYS A 52 -23.48 4.69 -14.43
C LYS A 52 -22.48 5.77 -13.95
N ILE A 53 -21.91 5.61 -12.76
CA ILE A 53 -20.91 6.52 -12.21
C ILE A 53 -19.62 6.39 -13.03
N LYS A 54 -19.21 7.47 -13.69
CA LYS A 54 -18.05 7.51 -14.60
C LYS A 54 -16.86 8.17 -13.91
N MET A 55 -16.24 7.44 -12.97
CA MET A 55 -15.07 7.85 -12.22
C MET A 55 -14.03 6.73 -12.22
N LYS A 56 -12.77 7.07 -11.96
CA LYS A 56 -11.72 6.10 -11.66
C LYS A 56 -11.64 5.93 -10.16
N PHE A 57 -11.38 4.69 -9.70
CA PHE A 57 -11.27 4.39 -8.28
C PHE A 57 -9.91 3.78 -7.95
N ILE A 58 -9.41 4.14 -6.77
CA ILE A 58 -8.23 3.56 -6.15
C ILE A 58 -8.71 2.83 -4.89
N ALA A 59 -8.45 1.56 -4.75
CA ALA A 59 -8.74 0.80 -3.54
C ALA A 59 -7.45 0.62 -2.74
N THR A 60 -7.39 1.25 -1.57
CA THR A 60 -6.28 1.10 -0.63
C THR A 60 -6.55 -0.02 0.38
N ALA A 61 -5.54 -0.41 1.15
CA ALA A 61 -5.64 -1.43 2.20
C ALA A 61 -6.36 -2.74 1.77
N VAL A 62 -6.19 -3.15 0.50
CA VAL A 62 -6.73 -4.41 0.00
C VAL A 62 -6.02 -5.58 0.68
N ARG A 63 -6.79 -6.47 1.29
CA ARG A 63 -6.26 -7.67 1.92
C ARG A 63 -6.01 -8.76 0.89
N VAL A 64 -4.94 -9.51 1.08
CA VAL A 64 -4.56 -10.65 0.22
C VAL A 64 -5.66 -11.72 0.18
N ASP A 65 -6.29 -12.01 1.34
CA ASP A 65 -7.36 -12.99 1.48
C ASP A 65 -8.69 -12.56 0.83
N SER A 66 -8.83 -11.28 0.48
CA SER A 66 -9.98 -10.77 -0.28
C SER A 66 -9.81 -10.88 -1.80
N SER A 67 -8.67 -11.39 -2.26
CA SER A 67 -8.36 -11.50 -3.70
C SER A 67 -9.16 -12.63 -4.36
N ASP A 68 -10.10 -12.23 -5.21
CA ASP A 68 -11.06 -13.11 -5.87
C ASP A 68 -11.30 -12.62 -7.30
N GLU A 69 -11.25 -13.54 -8.27
CA GLU A 69 -11.35 -13.17 -9.69
C GLU A 69 -12.70 -12.53 -10.04
N LYS A 70 -13.79 -13.01 -9.45
CA LYS A 70 -15.15 -12.48 -9.69
C LYS A 70 -15.26 -11.06 -9.11
N LEU A 71 -14.77 -10.86 -7.88
CA LEU A 71 -14.76 -9.55 -7.24
C LEU A 71 -13.89 -8.56 -8.02
N PHE A 72 -12.69 -8.96 -8.40
CA PHE A 72 -11.78 -8.11 -9.18
C PHE A 72 -12.35 -7.77 -10.56
N SER A 73 -13.03 -8.70 -11.23
CA SER A 73 -13.75 -8.43 -12.48
C SER A 73 -14.83 -7.36 -12.29
N LEU A 74 -15.61 -7.47 -11.21
CA LEU A 74 -16.63 -6.49 -10.87
C LEU A 74 -16.02 -5.11 -10.57
N MET A 75 -14.96 -5.07 -9.78
CA MET A 75 -14.20 -3.84 -9.46
C MET A 75 -13.67 -3.18 -10.74
N LYS A 76 -13.10 -3.96 -11.67
CA LYS A 76 -12.61 -3.44 -12.95
C LYS A 76 -13.73 -2.79 -13.77
N ARG A 77 -14.88 -3.45 -13.87
CA ARG A 77 -16.07 -2.94 -14.57
C ARG A 77 -16.62 -1.65 -13.91
N ALA A 78 -16.52 -1.55 -12.58
CA ALA A 78 -16.92 -0.37 -11.83
C ALA A 78 -15.96 0.82 -11.96
N GLY A 79 -14.78 0.64 -12.61
CA GLY A 79 -13.82 1.72 -12.83
C GLY A 79 -12.65 1.71 -11.85
N VAL A 80 -12.46 0.65 -11.04
CA VAL A 80 -11.25 0.53 -10.21
C VAL A 80 -10.04 0.34 -11.11
N THR A 81 -9.02 1.14 -10.90
CA THR A 81 -7.79 1.15 -11.68
C THR A 81 -6.57 0.72 -10.87
N HIS A 82 -6.55 1.01 -9.58
CA HIS A 82 -5.42 0.75 -8.68
C HIS A 82 -5.85 -0.10 -7.50
N LEU A 83 -5.01 -1.08 -7.13
CA LEU A 83 -5.14 -1.88 -5.92
C LEU A 83 -3.86 -1.74 -5.10
N GLN A 84 -3.98 -1.28 -3.84
CA GLN A 84 -2.87 -1.21 -2.91
C GLN A 84 -3.01 -2.28 -1.84
N PHE A 85 -2.02 -3.16 -1.75
CA PHE A 85 -1.98 -4.29 -0.82
C PHE A 85 -1.02 -4.03 0.33
N GLY A 86 -1.48 -4.24 1.57
CA GLY A 86 -0.61 -4.33 2.74
C GLY A 86 0.03 -5.72 2.78
N LEU A 87 1.23 -5.84 2.22
CA LEU A 87 1.98 -7.11 2.13
C LEU A 87 2.86 -7.35 3.35
N GLU A 88 3.24 -6.30 4.01
CA GLU A 88 4.01 -6.14 5.24
C GLU A 88 5.44 -6.71 5.15
N SER A 89 5.63 -7.99 4.83
CA SER A 89 6.96 -8.60 4.80
C SER A 89 7.09 -9.71 3.76
N GLY A 90 8.31 -9.95 3.32
CA GLY A 90 8.73 -11.13 2.54
C GLY A 90 9.22 -12.30 3.41
N ASN A 91 8.99 -12.26 4.72
CA ASN A 91 9.34 -13.32 5.67
C ASN A 91 8.08 -13.82 6.40
N GLN A 92 7.89 -15.13 6.44
CA GLN A 92 6.74 -15.72 7.12
C GLN A 92 6.75 -15.41 8.62
N GLU A 93 7.90 -15.51 9.26
CA GLU A 93 8.11 -15.20 10.68
C GLU A 93 7.65 -13.78 11.05
N ILE A 94 7.94 -12.80 10.19
CA ILE A 94 7.50 -11.41 10.39
C ILE A 94 5.99 -11.25 10.13
N LEU A 95 5.44 -11.96 9.14
CA LEU A 95 4.00 -11.97 8.89
C LEU A 95 3.23 -12.57 10.07
N ASP A 96 3.76 -13.64 10.66
CA ASP A 96 3.17 -14.30 11.84
C ASP A 96 3.23 -13.37 13.06
N PHE A 97 4.34 -12.67 13.27
CA PHE A 97 4.48 -11.65 14.31
C PHE A 97 3.44 -10.53 14.18
N TYR A 98 3.19 -10.04 12.95
CA TYR A 98 2.14 -9.04 12.70
C TYR A 98 0.73 -9.63 12.69
N ASN A 99 0.56 -10.91 13.03
CA ASN A 99 -0.72 -11.63 13.01
C ASN A 99 -1.44 -11.49 11.64
N LYS A 100 -0.67 -11.42 10.57
CA LYS A 100 -1.18 -11.38 9.19
C LYS A 100 -1.54 -12.79 8.75
N LYS A 101 -2.72 -13.27 9.00
CA LYS A 101 -3.24 -14.61 8.67
C LYS A 101 -3.13 -14.96 7.18
N THR A 102 -1.92 -14.81 6.62
CA THR A 102 -1.58 -15.06 5.22
C THR A 102 -0.18 -15.67 5.11
N ASP A 103 0.16 -16.16 3.93
CA ASP A 103 1.48 -16.69 3.62
C ASP A 103 2.03 -16.10 2.31
N LEU A 104 3.33 -16.29 2.07
CA LEU A 104 4.02 -15.74 0.91
C LEU A 104 3.44 -16.27 -0.43
N LYS A 105 2.89 -17.49 -0.44
CA LYS A 105 2.25 -18.07 -1.63
C LYS A 105 0.93 -17.37 -1.94
N LYS A 106 0.09 -17.11 -0.92
CA LYS A 106 -1.16 -16.37 -1.07
C LYS A 106 -0.90 -14.94 -1.52
N ILE A 107 0.11 -14.28 -0.94
CA ILE A 107 0.55 -12.93 -1.37
C ILE A 107 0.90 -12.96 -2.85
N ARG A 108 1.76 -13.90 -3.29
CA ARG A 108 2.16 -14.02 -4.70
C ARG A 108 0.96 -14.22 -5.61
N ASN A 109 0.05 -15.11 -5.26
CA ASN A 109 -1.15 -15.41 -6.06
C ASN A 109 -2.07 -14.18 -6.19
N ALA A 110 -2.29 -13.43 -5.11
CA ALA A 110 -3.10 -12.22 -5.11
C ALA A 110 -2.51 -11.14 -6.05
N ILE A 111 -1.20 -10.94 -5.98
CA ILE A 111 -0.51 -9.95 -6.82
C ILE A 111 -0.49 -10.39 -8.29
N LEU A 112 -0.28 -11.69 -8.58
CA LEU A 112 -0.37 -12.22 -9.93
C LEU A 112 -1.78 -12.05 -10.50
N LEU A 113 -2.83 -12.32 -9.72
CA LEU A 113 -4.21 -12.13 -10.14
C LEU A 113 -4.50 -10.65 -10.43
N SER A 114 -4.12 -9.74 -9.53
CA SER A 114 -4.28 -8.30 -9.72
C SER A 114 -3.61 -7.83 -11.02
N ASN A 115 -2.37 -8.26 -11.26
CA ASN A 115 -1.62 -7.91 -12.45
C ASN A 115 -2.25 -8.51 -13.73
N LYS A 116 -2.64 -9.81 -13.71
CA LYS A 116 -3.35 -10.49 -14.81
C LYS A 116 -4.61 -9.74 -15.23
N MET A 117 -5.35 -9.19 -14.27
CA MET A 117 -6.57 -8.43 -14.50
C MET A 117 -6.33 -6.97 -14.89
N GLY A 118 -5.08 -6.55 -15.01
CA GLY A 118 -4.69 -5.24 -15.52
C GLY A 118 -4.91 -4.09 -14.54
N PHE A 119 -4.88 -4.36 -13.22
CA PHE A 119 -4.82 -3.31 -12.23
C PHE A 119 -3.40 -2.74 -12.13
N PHE A 120 -3.30 -1.47 -11.74
CA PHE A 120 -2.07 -0.91 -11.23
C PHE A 120 -1.90 -1.41 -9.79
N THR A 121 -0.90 -2.25 -9.57
CA THR A 121 -0.75 -3.02 -8.32
C THR A 121 0.36 -2.44 -7.47
N ILE A 122 0.00 -1.97 -6.27
CA ILE A 122 0.90 -1.35 -5.30
C ILE A 122 1.08 -2.32 -4.12
N GLY A 123 2.33 -2.52 -3.70
CA GLY A 123 2.66 -3.32 -2.50
C GLY A 123 3.28 -2.45 -1.42
N THR A 124 2.77 -2.52 -0.18
CA THR A 124 3.35 -1.84 0.97
C THR A 124 4.01 -2.86 1.90
N PHE A 125 5.24 -2.56 2.31
CA PHE A 125 6.06 -3.36 3.23
C PHE A 125 6.46 -2.53 4.43
N ILE A 126 6.48 -3.15 5.61
CA ILE A 126 6.90 -2.53 6.86
C ILE A 126 8.22 -3.17 7.30
N LEU A 127 9.21 -2.35 7.64
CA LEU A 127 10.53 -2.77 8.08
C LEU A 127 10.79 -2.24 9.50
N GLY A 128 11.43 -3.04 10.35
CA GLY A 128 11.80 -2.65 11.70
C GLY A 128 11.00 -3.34 12.80
N ALA A 129 10.48 -4.56 12.57
CA ALA A 129 9.99 -5.39 13.66
C ALA A 129 11.10 -5.56 14.73
N PRO A 130 10.76 -5.69 16.03
CA PRO A 130 11.74 -5.64 17.13
C PRO A 130 12.92 -6.61 16.99
N PHE A 131 12.73 -7.76 16.35
CA PHE A 131 13.75 -8.79 16.13
C PHE A 131 14.23 -8.90 14.67
N GLU A 132 13.80 -7.97 13.83
CA GLU A 132 14.13 -7.98 12.40
C GLU A 132 15.62 -7.66 12.19
N THR A 133 16.29 -8.43 11.33
CA THR A 133 17.72 -8.31 11.02
C THR A 133 17.93 -7.88 9.57
N LYS A 134 19.16 -7.53 9.18
CA LYS A 134 19.54 -7.24 7.78
C LYS A 134 19.10 -8.34 6.82
N LYS A 135 19.23 -9.61 7.23
CA LYS A 135 18.81 -10.76 6.43
C LYS A 135 17.30 -10.78 6.16
N HIS A 136 16.49 -10.35 7.13
CA HIS A 136 15.05 -10.24 6.96
C HIS A 136 14.69 -9.10 5.98
N PHE A 137 15.36 -7.95 6.08
CA PHE A 137 15.16 -6.84 5.14
C PHE A 137 15.53 -7.25 3.70
N GLU A 138 16.65 -7.92 3.51
CA GLU A 138 17.08 -8.42 2.20
C GLU A 138 16.06 -9.41 1.60
N LYS A 139 15.55 -10.35 2.41
CA LYS A 139 14.49 -11.26 1.98
C LYS A 139 13.22 -10.51 1.56
N THR A 140 12.80 -9.50 2.34
CA THR A 140 11.60 -8.70 2.05
C THR A 140 11.78 -7.90 0.75
N ILE A 141 12.94 -7.25 0.56
CA ILE A 141 13.24 -6.48 -0.66
C ILE A 141 13.29 -7.41 -1.87
N ASN A 142 13.94 -8.58 -1.75
CA ASN A 142 14.03 -9.56 -2.83
C ASN A 142 12.66 -10.17 -3.15
N PHE A 143 11.82 -10.41 -2.14
CA PHE A 143 10.45 -10.85 -2.36
C PHE A 143 9.64 -9.80 -3.13
N ALA A 144 9.69 -8.54 -2.72
CA ALA A 144 9.05 -7.43 -3.45
C ALA A 144 9.51 -7.36 -4.91
N LYS A 145 10.83 -7.52 -5.16
CA LYS A 145 11.42 -7.53 -6.50
C LYS A 145 10.95 -8.72 -7.36
N SER A 146 10.57 -9.83 -6.73
CA SER A 146 10.08 -11.04 -7.42
C SER A 146 8.61 -10.98 -7.79
N LEU A 147 7.88 -9.98 -7.30
CA LEU A 147 6.45 -9.79 -7.59
C LEU A 147 6.25 -8.82 -8.77
N PRO A 148 5.20 -9.00 -9.59
CA PRO A 148 4.89 -8.10 -10.69
C PRO A 148 4.20 -6.81 -10.22
N LEU A 149 4.71 -6.18 -9.16
CA LEU A 149 4.23 -4.90 -8.66
C LEU A 149 4.54 -3.76 -9.63
N ASP A 150 3.63 -2.80 -9.71
CA ASP A 150 3.81 -1.55 -10.47
C ASP A 150 4.40 -0.44 -9.59
N SER A 151 4.18 -0.53 -8.27
CA SER A 151 4.78 0.35 -7.30
C SER A 151 5.00 -0.37 -5.98
N VAL A 152 5.97 0.11 -5.21
CA VAL A 152 6.27 -0.42 -3.88
C VAL A 152 6.51 0.73 -2.91
N SER A 153 6.09 0.52 -1.65
CA SER A 153 6.46 1.37 -0.54
C SER A 153 7.10 0.52 0.55
N PHE A 154 8.31 0.89 0.98
CA PHE A 154 8.95 0.38 2.19
C PHE A 154 8.87 1.45 3.25
N LEU A 155 8.24 1.13 4.38
CA LEU A 155 7.96 2.07 5.47
C LEU A 155 8.58 1.55 6.77
N PRO A 156 9.15 2.42 7.61
CA PRO A 156 9.57 2.02 8.95
C PRO A 156 8.36 1.70 9.81
N LEU A 157 8.50 0.71 10.70
CA LEU A 157 7.46 0.31 11.64
C LEU A 157 7.06 1.50 12.51
N LYS A 158 5.74 1.68 12.68
CA LYS A 158 5.13 2.64 13.59
C LYS A 158 4.38 1.92 14.71
N TYR A 159 4.62 2.35 15.93
CA TYR A 159 3.82 2.04 17.11
C TYR A 159 2.68 3.06 17.16
N ILE A 160 1.47 2.64 16.80
CA ILE A 160 0.29 3.52 16.72
C ILE A 160 -0.60 3.25 17.92
N THR A 161 -1.10 4.30 18.56
CA THR A 161 -1.98 4.22 19.73
C THR A 161 -3.05 3.15 19.59
N GLY A 162 -3.13 2.29 20.59
CA GLY A 162 -4.11 1.21 20.67
C GLY A 162 -3.76 -0.03 19.84
N SER A 163 -2.61 -0.05 19.13
CA SER A 163 -2.05 -1.29 18.61
C SER A 163 -1.43 -2.12 19.75
N GLU A 164 -1.38 -3.44 19.59
CA GLU A 164 -0.78 -4.33 20.58
C GLU A 164 0.68 -3.96 20.87
N LEU A 165 1.46 -3.69 19.81
CA LEU A 165 2.85 -3.24 19.93
C LEU A 165 2.98 -1.94 20.75
N TRP A 166 2.09 -0.98 20.50
CA TRP A 166 2.09 0.28 21.25
C TRP A 166 1.72 0.04 22.72
N CYS A 167 0.66 -0.72 22.99
CA CYS A 167 0.25 -1.03 24.36
C CYS A 167 1.35 -1.73 25.16
N ASN A 168 2.03 -2.71 24.55
CA ASN A 168 3.13 -3.42 25.18
C ASN A 168 4.31 -2.47 25.46
N ALA A 169 4.68 -1.61 24.51
CA ALA A 169 5.76 -0.65 24.68
C ALA A 169 5.48 0.40 25.76
N VAL A 170 4.21 0.81 25.93
CA VAL A 170 3.79 1.68 27.06
C VAL A 170 3.90 0.95 28.39
N GLN A 171 3.42 -0.30 28.47
CA GLN A 171 3.52 -1.11 29.70
C GLN A 171 4.98 -1.37 30.10
N GLU A 172 5.86 -1.52 29.12
CA GLU A 172 7.30 -1.69 29.35
C GLU A 172 8.04 -0.37 29.62
N GLY A 173 7.36 0.77 29.63
CA GLY A 173 7.94 2.10 29.87
C GLY A 173 8.86 2.61 28.74
N LYS A 174 8.79 2.00 27.54
CA LYS A 174 9.59 2.38 26.37
C LYS A 174 9.05 3.61 25.63
N ILE A 175 7.74 3.83 25.70
CA ILE A 175 7.04 5.00 25.16
C ILE A 175 6.01 5.51 26.17
N SER A 176 5.70 6.81 26.12
CA SER A 176 4.68 7.41 26.96
C SER A 176 3.28 7.15 26.36
N GLU A 177 2.26 7.05 27.23
CA GLU A 177 0.85 6.97 26.81
C GLU A 177 0.36 8.20 26.04
N TYR A 178 1.07 9.31 26.13
CA TYR A 178 0.80 10.56 25.40
C TYR A 178 1.45 10.61 24.01
N GLU A 179 2.27 9.60 23.64
CA GLU A 179 2.91 9.51 22.34
C GLU A 179 2.06 8.66 21.38
N TYR A 180 1.28 9.31 20.53
CA TYR A 180 0.30 8.64 19.66
C TYR A 180 0.90 7.86 18.50
N ILE A 181 2.04 8.30 17.99
CA ILE A 181 2.76 7.65 16.89
C ILE A 181 4.26 7.70 17.21
N VAL A 182 4.87 6.54 17.37
CA VAL A 182 6.31 6.40 17.61
C VAL A 182 6.91 5.46 16.57
N TYR A 183 8.01 5.85 15.96
CA TYR A 183 8.74 4.95 15.05
C TYR A 183 9.60 3.99 15.84
N ALA A 184 9.80 2.77 15.29
CA ALA A 184 10.78 1.83 15.81
C ALA A 184 12.16 2.50 15.83
N ASP A 185 12.84 2.42 16.98
CA ASP A 185 14.15 3.03 17.22
C ASP A 185 14.89 2.28 18.34
N SER A 186 16.12 1.84 18.06
CA SER A 186 16.96 1.15 19.04
C SER A 186 17.34 2.04 20.24
N LYS A 187 17.35 3.36 20.06
CA LYS A 187 17.57 4.34 21.16
C LYS A 187 16.47 4.26 22.23
N ARG A 188 15.30 3.70 21.85
CA ARG A 188 14.14 3.47 22.73
C ARG A 188 13.92 1.98 23.07
N ASN A 189 14.85 1.12 22.71
CA ASN A 189 14.69 -0.34 22.80
C ASN A 189 13.44 -0.87 22.04
N LEU A 190 13.08 -0.23 20.91
CA LEU A 190 11.97 -0.61 20.04
C LEU A 190 12.43 -1.39 18.79
N GLY A 191 13.59 -2.02 18.86
CA GLY A 191 14.19 -2.83 17.80
C GLY A 191 15.70 -2.70 17.77
N PHE A 192 16.32 -3.30 16.75
CA PHE A 192 17.79 -3.36 16.63
C PHE A 192 18.41 -2.17 15.91
N TYR A 193 17.61 -1.37 15.22
CA TYR A 193 18.07 -0.27 14.35
C TYR A 193 17.53 1.06 14.81
N THR A 194 18.31 2.10 14.65
CA THR A 194 17.82 3.48 14.83
C THR A 194 16.81 3.84 13.74
N PHE A 195 16.00 4.85 13.98
CA PHE A 195 15.06 5.35 12.98
C PHE A 195 15.76 5.77 11.69
N GLU A 196 16.92 6.43 11.80
CA GLU A 196 17.73 6.85 10.65
C GLU A 196 18.24 5.66 9.82
N GLU A 197 18.68 4.59 10.49
CA GLU A 197 19.07 3.33 9.83
C GLU A 197 17.88 2.69 9.10
N LEU A 198 16.70 2.64 9.73
CA LEU A 198 15.49 2.12 9.10
C LEU A 198 15.09 2.93 7.86
N ILE A 199 15.16 4.25 7.92
CA ILE A 199 14.92 5.11 6.75
C ILE A 199 15.95 4.81 5.65
N SER A 200 17.21 4.64 5.98
CA SER A 200 18.27 4.29 5.02
C SER A 200 17.99 2.94 4.35
N ILE A 201 17.54 1.93 5.13
CA ILE A 201 17.17 0.59 4.62
C ILE A 201 15.92 0.69 3.70
N CYS A 202 14.90 1.45 4.10
CA CYS A 202 13.72 1.70 3.25
C CYS A 202 14.12 2.35 1.92
N ASN A 203 14.98 3.37 1.97
CA ASN A 203 15.48 4.05 0.76
C ASN A 203 16.31 3.12 -0.13
N LYS A 204 17.14 2.25 0.47
CA LYS A 204 17.85 1.19 -0.27
C LYS A 204 16.86 0.27 -0.97
N GLY A 205 15.81 -0.18 -0.26
CA GLY A 205 14.76 -1.03 -0.83
C GLY A 205 14.05 -0.39 -2.02
N HIS A 206 13.66 0.88 -1.90
CA HIS A 206 13.08 1.64 -3.01
C HIS A 206 14.04 1.71 -4.20
N ARG A 207 15.28 2.10 -3.97
CA ARG A 207 16.30 2.17 -5.02
C ARG A 207 16.48 0.83 -5.72
N GLU A 208 16.66 -0.26 -4.98
CA GLU A 208 16.83 -1.60 -5.54
C GLU A 208 15.58 -2.06 -6.31
N PHE A 209 14.38 -1.67 -5.90
CA PHE A 209 13.15 -2.01 -6.60
C PHE A 209 13.02 -1.24 -7.91
N TYR A 210 13.16 0.08 -7.88
CA TYR A 210 12.88 0.93 -9.04
C TYR A 210 14.02 0.98 -10.05
N MET A 211 15.28 0.76 -9.66
CA MET A 211 16.44 0.78 -10.59
C MET A 211 16.66 -0.54 -11.35
N ARG A 212 15.76 -1.53 -11.23
CA ARG A 212 15.84 -2.77 -12.00
C ARG A 212 15.56 -2.53 -13.47
N LEU A 213 16.40 -3.06 -14.38
CA LEU A 213 16.15 -3.01 -15.81
C LEU A 213 14.80 -3.61 -16.19
N SER A 214 14.43 -4.74 -15.56
CA SER A 214 13.12 -5.40 -15.76
C SER A 214 11.93 -4.50 -15.41
N PHE A 215 12.07 -3.65 -14.39
CA PHE A 215 11.05 -2.68 -14.01
C PHE A 215 10.95 -1.55 -15.04
N ILE A 216 12.08 -1.04 -15.50
CA ILE A 216 12.14 0.02 -16.51
C ILE A 216 11.50 -0.46 -17.81
N PHE A 217 11.83 -1.66 -18.29
CA PHE A 217 11.22 -2.27 -19.48
C PHE A 217 9.70 -2.46 -19.30
N LYS A 218 9.26 -2.97 -18.14
CA LYS A 218 7.84 -3.12 -17.82
C LYS A 218 7.11 -1.77 -17.89
N LEU A 219 7.71 -0.73 -17.33
CA LEU A 219 7.15 0.61 -17.32
C LEU A 219 7.03 1.18 -18.74
N LEU A 220 8.06 1.04 -19.55
CA LEU A 220 8.06 1.45 -20.97
C LEU A 220 6.95 0.76 -21.76
N ILE A 221 6.86 -0.59 -21.66
CA ILE A 221 5.82 -1.36 -22.35
C ILE A 221 4.42 -0.92 -21.90
N LYS A 222 4.23 -0.71 -20.60
CA LYS A 222 2.94 -0.29 -20.04
C LYS A 222 2.56 1.12 -20.49
N SER A 223 3.50 2.05 -20.54
CA SER A 223 3.28 3.42 -21.03
C SER A 223 2.90 3.43 -22.51
N LEU A 224 3.59 2.65 -23.33
CA LEU A 224 3.29 2.51 -24.76
C LEU A 224 1.91 1.88 -25.01
N ARG A 225 1.53 0.86 -24.23
CA ARG A 225 0.25 0.17 -24.40
C ARG A 225 -0.97 0.99 -23.97
N ASN A 226 -0.79 1.90 -23.01
CA ASN A 226 -1.87 2.70 -22.44
C ASN A 226 -1.88 4.15 -22.97
N ASP A 227 -0.93 4.50 -23.83
CA ASP A 227 -0.68 5.88 -24.30
C ASP A 227 -0.61 6.88 -23.12
N ASP A 228 -0.02 6.44 -22.00
CA ASP A 228 0.13 7.21 -20.76
C ASP A 228 1.60 7.22 -20.34
N PHE A 229 2.27 8.32 -20.60
CA PHE A 229 3.67 8.55 -20.28
C PHE A 229 3.88 9.29 -18.95
N GLY A 230 2.83 9.70 -18.26
CA GLY A 230 2.95 10.45 -16.99
C GLY A 230 3.71 9.66 -15.93
N PHE A 231 3.49 8.34 -15.87
CA PHE A 231 4.21 7.46 -14.95
C PHE A 231 5.69 7.32 -15.31
N LEU A 232 5.99 7.21 -16.60
CA LEU A 232 7.38 7.18 -17.11
C LEU A 232 8.10 8.49 -16.82
N GLN A 233 7.45 9.62 -17.04
CA GLN A 233 8.00 10.94 -16.73
C GLN A 233 8.28 11.09 -15.23
N SER A 234 7.35 10.69 -14.37
CA SER A 234 7.55 10.69 -12.92
C SER A 234 8.69 9.78 -12.49
N TYR A 235 8.81 8.60 -13.11
CA TYR A 235 9.93 7.69 -12.87
C TYR A 235 11.28 8.29 -13.30
N ILE A 236 11.35 8.87 -14.48
CA ILE A 236 12.56 9.52 -14.98
C ILE A 236 13.00 10.64 -14.02
N THR A 237 12.05 11.46 -13.58
CA THR A 237 12.30 12.53 -12.60
C THR A 237 12.87 11.98 -11.30
N LEU A 238 12.26 10.90 -10.76
CA LEU A 238 12.72 10.22 -9.54
C LEU A 238 14.10 9.57 -9.74
N PHE A 239 14.34 8.96 -10.90
CA PHE A 239 15.61 8.32 -11.22
C PHE A 239 16.75 9.33 -11.22
N PHE A 240 16.60 10.44 -11.94
CA PHE A 240 17.62 11.48 -11.98
C PHE A 240 17.81 12.18 -10.62
N SER A 241 16.74 12.43 -9.88
CA SER A 241 16.85 13.03 -8.56
C SER A 241 17.57 12.14 -7.54
N ASN A 242 17.40 10.81 -7.62
CA ASN A 242 18.14 9.87 -6.78
C ASN A 242 19.63 9.75 -7.16
N ILE A 243 19.97 9.84 -8.46
CA ILE A 243 21.36 9.82 -8.92
C ILE A 243 22.09 11.09 -8.47
N PHE A 244 21.45 12.26 -8.55
CA PHE A 244 22.07 13.55 -8.23
C PHE A 244 21.90 13.98 -6.75
N GLY A 245 21.39 13.09 -5.88
CA GLY A 245 21.33 13.33 -4.43
C GLY A 245 20.35 14.40 -3.95
N THR A 246 19.44 14.86 -4.82
CA THR A 246 18.56 16.01 -4.56
C THR A 246 17.20 15.67 -3.99
N PHE A 247 16.87 14.37 -3.75
CA PHE A 247 15.51 14.00 -3.34
C PHE A 247 15.47 13.19 -2.04
N ARG A 248 14.77 13.73 -1.03
CA ARG A 248 14.23 12.95 0.08
C ARG A 248 12.88 12.37 -0.36
N PHE A 249 12.76 11.05 -0.50
CA PHE A 249 11.56 10.33 -0.95
C PHE A 249 10.28 10.68 -0.17
N LEU A 250 10.40 11.11 1.08
CA LEU A 250 9.29 11.65 1.90
C LEU A 250 8.65 12.93 1.34
N GLY A 251 9.32 13.67 0.45
CA GLY A 251 8.76 14.86 -0.22
C GLY A 251 7.79 14.53 -1.34
N PHE A 252 7.91 13.33 -1.95
CA PHE A 252 7.06 12.94 -3.08
C PHE A 252 5.65 12.52 -2.63
N VAL A 253 5.54 11.84 -1.48
CA VAL A 253 4.23 11.48 -0.91
C VAL A 253 3.43 12.73 -0.52
N LYS A 254 4.09 13.83 -0.15
CA LYS A 254 3.41 15.12 0.15
C LYS A 254 2.94 15.89 -1.09
N LYS A 255 3.53 15.67 -2.27
CA LYS A 255 3.17 16.40 -3.51
C LYS A 255 2.18 15.66 -4.41
N THR A 256 2.03 14.35 -4.25
CA THR A 256 1.06 13.56 -5.01
C THR A 256 -0.20 13.20 -4.23
N ALA A 257 -0.21 13.42 -2.91
CA ALA A 257 -1.40 13.33 -2.08
C ALA A 257 -1.99 14.73 -1.93
N PHE A 258 -3.08 14.96 -2.55
CA PHE A 258 -4.14 15.90 -2.27
C PHE A 258 -4.19 16.38 -0.82
N TYR A 259 -3.47 17.47 -0.49
CA TYR A 259 -3.76 18.33 0.63
C TYR A 259 -3.14 19.71 0.32
N ASP A 260 -3.87 20.48 -0.48
CA ASP A 260 -3.87 21.92 -0.45
C ASP A 260 -5.29 22.38 -0.84
N SER A 261 -6.12 22.55 0.16
CA SER A 261 -7.15 23.57 0.30
C SER A 261 -7.80 23.41 1.67
#